data_4ff475edc0baad60cfc26edca5bed760
#
_entry.id   4ff475edc0baad60cfc26edca5bed760
#
_cell.length_a   1.000
_cell.length_b   1.000
_cell.length_c   1.000
_cell.angle_alpha   90.00
_cell.angle_beta   90.00
_cell.angle_gamma   90.00
#
_symmetry.space_group_name_H-M   'P 1'
#
loop_
_entity.id
_entity.type
_entity.pdbx_description
1 polymer ?
#
loop_
_entity_poly.entity_id
_entity_poly.type
_entity_poly.pdbx_seq_one_letter_code
_entity_poly.pdbx_strand_id
1 'polypeptide(L)'
;MATLVLTAIGTAVGGPIGGAIGALVGQQVDGLIFGGGTRQGPRLREVTISTSSYGQPIARHFGRMRVPGSVIWSTDLIENRRKEKGRKGQPSTVTFSYTASFAVALSSTPIARLGRVWADGNLLRGSLGDLKVGGGLRIYCGHGDDPVDPLIAAAKSGQAPAFRDCAYVVFEDLELGDFGNRIPALSFEIFAEGGDDTVSLERLVPGAVPAATPVILAHARGFADEGGPLAASLAAIDQVIPLICTSGKDGPIIAPRAVPDGEIITLPAQLALRDNGSDEARHKQRSGVPTQEPAALRYYDEDRDYQPGVQRAIGTRQVGRELMVDLPATMNASGARQLANESANRARWQHETVLWRTSEIDPRLTPGTIVRIPDAPGYWLLRSWEWLDRGIELELERLAPGLTTARISDPGEPLPPSDLLIPDTRLAAIEVPADGNANPAASLIFAAVSAENNAWRGAVCRSRHSDGRSGHQRIAARHYWHTF
;
A
#
# COMPACT_ATOMS: atom_id res chain seq x y z
N MET A 1 9.04 -16.73 29.32
CA MET A 1 10.23 -17.55 29.64
C MET A 1 10.94 -18.00 28.36
N ALA A 2 10.21 -18.50 27.35
CA ALA A 2 10.83 -18.87 26.06
C ALA A 2 11.50 -17.68 25.36
N THR A 3 10.92 -16.49 25.48
CA THR A 3 11.51 -15.25 24.93
C THR A 3 12.92 -14.99 25.46
N LEU A 4 13.13 -15.09 26.77
CA LEU A 4 14.47 -14.87 27.37
C LEU A 4 15.51 -15.89 26.90
N VAL A 5 15.11 -17.16 26.85
CA VAL A 5 16.01 -18.25 26.43
C VAL A 5 16.38 -18.14 24.97
N LEU A 6 15.40 -17.91 24.09
CA LEU A 6 15.63 -17.78 22.64
C LEU A 6 16.37 -16.48 22.29
N THR A 7 16.15 -15.38 23.03
CA THR A 7 16.95 -14.17 22.86
C THR A 7 18.42 -14.43 23.23
N ALA A 8 18.68 -15.09 24.34
CA ALA A 8 20.05 -15.40 24.77
C ALA A 8 20.78 -16.33 23.79
N ILE A 9 20.11 -17.38 23.30
CA ILE A 9 20.66 -18.30 22.29
C ILE A 9 20.87 -17.55 20.96
N GLY A 10 19.89 -16.77 20.51
CA GLY A 10 19.99 -15.98 19.28
C GLY A 10 21.13 -14.97 19.32
N THR A 11 21.35 -14.30 20.46
CA THR A 11 22.46 -13.36 20.65
C THR A 11 23.81 -14.07 20.67
N ALA A 12 23.89 -15.26 21.24
CA ALA A 12 25.14 -16.04 21.29
C ALA A 12 25.56 -16.57 19.92
N VAL A 13 24.61 -16.87 19.03
CA VAL A 13 24.88 -17.48 17.71
C VAL A 13 24.92 -16.47 16.57
N GLY A 14 24.07 -15.44 16.62
CA GLY A 14 23.87 -14.47 15.53
C GLY A 14 24.06 -13.00 15.93
N GLY A 15 24.66 -12.70 17.09
CA GLY A 15 24.89 -11.35 17.57
C GLY A 15 23.56 -10.58 17.83
N PRO A 16 23.57 -9.22 17.75
CA PRO A 16 22.38 -8.40 18.05
C PRO A 16 21.18 -8.72 17.16
N ILE A 17 21.41 -9.07 15.89
CA ILE A 17 20.35 -9.43 14.94
C ILE A 17 19.74 -10.79 15.29
N GLY A 18 20.57 -11.77 15.64
CA GLY A 18 20.11 -13.09 16.11
C GLY A 18 19.34 -13.00 17.42
N GLY A 19 19.72 -12.09 18.32
CA GLY A 19 18.99 -11.79 19.54
C GLY A 19 17.59 -11.22 19.29
N ALA A 20 17.45 -10.30 18.34
CA ALA A 20 16.17 -9.73 17.94
C ALA A 20 15.24 -10.78 17.33
N ILE A 21 15.75 -11.65 16.46
CA ILE A 21 14.98 -12.76 15.87
C ILE A 21 14.58 -13.77 16.95
N GLY A 22 15.51 -14.11 17.86
CA GLY A 22 15.23 -15.00 19.00
C GLY A 22 14.16 -14.46 19.94
N ALA A 23 14.12 -13.13 20.17
CA ALA A 23 13.08 -12.48 20.96
C ALA A 23 11.70 -12.56 20.28
N LEU A 24 11.62 -12.33 18.97
CA LEU A 24 10.39 -12.43 18.19
C LEU A 24 9.80 -13.85 18.22
N VAL A 25 10.64 -14.86 17.99
CA VAL A 25 10.22 -16.27 18.04
C VAL A 25 9.79 -16.65 19.46
N GLY A 26 10.53 -16.19 20.47
CA GLY A 26 10.24 -16.45 21.88
C GLY A 26 8.92 -15.85 22.32
N GLN A 27 8.56 -14.65 21.88
CA GLN A 27 7.26 -14.03 22.15
C GLN A 27 6.09 -14.82 21.56
N GLN A 28 6.25 -15.39 20.35
CA GLN A 28 5.22 -16.27 19.78
C GLN A 28 5.03 -17.56 20.57
N VAL A 29 6.10 -18.14 21.06
CA VAL A 29 6.05 -19.38 21.87
C VAL A 29 5.46 -19.10 23.25
N ASP A 30 5.83 -17.98 23.89
CA ASP A 30 5.25 -17.59 25.18
C ASP A 30 3.75 -17.29 25.07
N GLY A 31 3.32 -16.67 23.94
CA GLY A 31 1.91 -16.44 23.63
C GLY A 31 1.10 -17.73 23.41
N LEU A 32 1.70 -18.76 22.86
CA LEU A 32 1.07 -20.08 22.65
C LEU A 32 0.93 -20.89 23.95
N ILE A 33 1.84 -20.73 24.90
CA ILE A 33 1.88 -21.51 26.15
C ILE A 33 1.03 -20.85 27.25
N PHE A 34 0.97 -19.51 27.31
CA PHE A 34 0.31 -18.76 28.38
C PHE A 34 -0.94 -17.97 27.94
N GLY A 35 -1.23 -17.90 26.64
CA GLY A 35 -2.40 -17.21 26.12
C GLY A 35 -3.60 -18.12 25.98
N GLY A 36 -4.61 -17.93 26.84
CA GLY A 36 -5.94 -18.55 26.68
C GLY A 36 -6.57 -18.16 25.34
N GLY A 37 -6.86 -19.15 24.49
CA GLY A 37 -7.14 -19.04 23.08
C GLY A 37 -8.28 -18.13 22.64
N THR A 38 -7.97 -17.22 21.76
CA THR A 38 -8.89 -16.82 20.71
C THR A 38 -8.19 -17.13 19.39
N ARG A 39 -8.70 -18.12 18.64
CA ARG A 39 -8.24 -18.43 17.30
C ARG A 39 -8.55 -17.23 16.39
N GLN A 40 -7.56 -16.42 16.11
CA GLN A 40 -7.59 -15.46 15.03
C GLN A 40 -7.04 -16.16 13.77
N GLY A 41 -7.76 -16.06 12.67
CA GLY A 41 -7.35 -16.60 11.37
C GLY A 41 -6.02 -15.97 10.89
N PRO A 42 -5.38 -16.50 9.83
CA PRO A 42 -4.10 -16.03 9.34
C PRO A 42 -4.19 -14.55 8.98
N ARG A 43 -3.61 -13.70 9.81
CA ARG A 43 -3.45 -12.28 9.53
C ARG A 43 -2.34 -12.13 8.48
N LEU A 44 -2.59 -11.28 7.52
CA LEU A 44 -1.62 -10.83 6.53
C LEU A 44 -0.27 -10.50 7.18
N ARG A 45 0.80 -10.87 6.51
CA ARG A 45 2.16 -10.51 6.92
C ARG A 45 2.23 -9.01 7.13
N GLU A 46 2.62 -8.65 8.31
CA GLU A 46 2.81 -7.31 8.83
C GLU A 46 3.58 -6.46 7.83
N VAL A 47 3.06 -5.27 7.60
CA VAL A 47 3.86 -4.17 7.07
C VAL A 47 4.96 -3.97 8.10
N THR A 48 6.15 -4.43 7.80
CA THR A 48 7.32 -4.30 8.67
C THR A 48 7.55 -2.81 8.88
N ILE A 49 7.68 -2.34 10.13
CA ILE A 49 8.15 -0.98 10.39
C ILE A 49 9.53 -0.89 9.78
N SER A 50 9.63 -0.21 8.66
CA SER A 50 10.90 0.14 8.09
C SER A 50 11.42 1.33 8.87
N THR A 51 12.35 1.10 9.79
CA THR A 51 13.18 2.20 10.29
C THR A 51 14.00 2.69 9.12
N SER A 52 14.06 4.02 8.93
CA SER A 52 14.87 4.57 7.86
C SER A 52 16.32 4.16 8.11
N SER A 53 16.89 3.42 7.15
CA SER A 53 18.32 3.15 7.12
C SER A 53 18.96 4.11 6.14
N TYR A 54 20.14 4.61 6.47
CA TYR A 54 20.89 5.48 5.57
C TYR A 54 21.09 4.80 4.20
N GLY A 55 20.71 5.49 3.12
CA GLY A 55 20.77 4.94 1.76
C GLY A 55 19.55 4.18 1.29
N GLN A 56 18.53 4.00 2.13
CA GLN A 56 17.24 3.47 1.68
C GLN A 56 16.38 4.61 1.10
N PRO A 57 15.88 4.51 -0.14
CA PRO A 57 15.02 5.52 -0.72
C PRO A 57 13.66 5.54 0.00
N ILE A 58 13.09 6.74 0.16
CA ILE A 58 11.68 6.88 0.48
C ILE A 58 10.92 6.81 -0.83
N ALA A 59 9.92 5.95 -0.92
CA ALA A 59 9.16 5.71 -2.14
C ALA A 59 8.42 6.98 -2.61
N ARG A 60 8.26 7.12 -3.93
CA ARG A 60 7.34 8.10 -4.54
C ARG A 60 5.97 7.45 -4.69
N HIS A 61 4.93 8.20 -4.41
CA HIS A 61 3.57 7.70 -4.52
C HIS A 61 2.73 8.58 -5.43
N PHE A 62 1.86 7.96 -6.19
CA PHE A 62 0.98 8.60 -7.16
C PHE A 62 -0.45 8.12 -6.94
N GLY A 63 -1.44 9.04 -7.02
CA GLY A 63 -2.84 8.72 -6.78
C GLY A 63 -3.13 8.36 -5.32
N ARG A 64 -4.03 7.41 -5.09
CA ARG A 64 -4.48 6.99 -3.76
C ARG A 64 -3.98 5.59 -3.43
N MET A 65 -3.31 5.44 -2.28
CA MET A 65 -2.87 4.12 -1.84
C MET A 65 -2.58 4.06 -0.34
N ARG A 66 -2.42 2.85 0.17
CA ARG A 66 -1.95 2.58 1.52
C ARG A 66 -0.46 2.25 1.50
N VAL A 67 0.31 3.05 2.23
CA VAL A 67 1.77 2.99 2.22
C VAL A 67 2.31 2.65 3.60
N PRO A 68 3.42 1.93 3.71
CA PRO A 68 4.15 1.80 4.96
C PRO A 68 4.81 3.14 5.30
N GLY A 69 4.98 3.39 6.58
CA GLY A 69 5.75 4.54 7.04
C GLY A 69 7.17 4.17 7.42
N SER A 70 8.12 5.06 7.16
CA SER A 70 9.50 4.95 7.63
C SER A 70 9.73 5.90 8.80
N VAL A 71 10.09 5.38 9.99
CA VAL A 71 10.39 6.22 11.15
C VAL A 71 11.70 6.99 10.89
N ILE A 72 11.61 8.31 10.82
CA ILE A 72 12.75 9.21 10.55
C ILE A 72 13.29 9.93 11.79
N TRP A 73 12.49 9.96 12.85
CA TRP A 73 12.86 10.57 14.13
C TRP A 73 12.02 9.98 15.26
N SER A 74 12.54 9.86 16.46
CA SER A 74 11.81 9.45 17.65
C SER A 74 12.46 9.97 18.92
N THR A 75 11.66 10.16 19.98
CA THR A 75 12.12 10.34 21.35
C THR A 75 12.27 8.99 22.04
N ASP A 76 12.87 9.01 23.24
CA ASP A 76 12.77 7.89 24.15
C ASP A 76 11.32 7.70 24.60
N LEU A 77 11.01 6.46 25.02
CA LEU A 77 9.70 6.13 25.59
C LEU A 77 9.53 6.84 26.93
N ILE A 78 8.40 7.50 27.12
CA ILE A 78 8.05 8.14 28.39
C ILE A 78 7.22 7.17 29.20
N GLU A 79 7.73 6.75 30.38
CA GLU A 79 7.01 5.88 31.29
C GLU A 79 6.05 6.71 32.16
N ASN A 80 4.78 6.37 32.09
CA ASN A 80 3.73 6.91 32.94
C ASN A 80 3.36 5.89 34.00
N ARG A 81 3.73 6.16 35.25
CA ARG A 81 3.46 5.28 36.38
C ARG A 81 2.12 5.64 37.04
N ARG A 82 1.16 4.74 37.07
CA ARG A 82 -0.12 4.88 37.74
C ARG A 82 -0.20 3.91 38.91
N LYS A 83 -0.35 4.45 40.12
CA LYS A 83 -0.56 3.62 41.33
C LYS A 83 -2.04 3.58 41.63
N GLU A 84 -2.66 2.41 41.53
CA GLU A 84 -4.02 2.16 41.94
C GLU A 84 -3.98 1.58 43.37
N LYS A 85 -4.59 2.29 44.34
CA LYS A 85 -4.71 1.78 45.71
C LYS A 85 -5.81 0.74 45.74
N GLY A 86 -5.45 -0.48 46.13
CA GLY A 86 -6.43 -1.53 46.42
C GLY A 86 -7.38 -1.12 47.57
N ARG A 87 -8.55 -1.78 47.67
CA ARG A 87 -9.46 -1.66 48.83
C ARG A 87 -8.74 -2.04 50.11
N LYS A 88 -9.23 -1.53 51.26
CA LYS A 88 -8.67 -1.81 52.57
C LYS A 88 -8.40 -3.32 52.74
N GLY A 89 -7.10 -3.70 52.79
CA GLY A 89 -6.66 -5.09 52.86
C GLY A 89 -6.19 -5.74 51.57
N GLN A 90 -6.28 -5.03 50.43
CA GLN A 90 -5.72 -5.51 49.17
C GLN A 90 -4.43 -4.74 48.79
N PRO A 91 -3.44 -5.40 48.15
CA PRO A 91 -2.23 -4.75 47.73
C PRO A 91 -2.53 -3.69 46.65
N SER A 92 -1.78 -2.59 46.68
CA SER A 92 -1.88 -1.57 45.61
C SER A 92 -1.28 -2.11 44.34
N THR A 93 -1.98 -1.95 43.20
CA THR A 93 -1.47 -2.30 41.89
C THR A 93 -0.80 -1.08 41.26
N VAL A 94 0.40 -1.26 40.73
CA VAL A 94 1.09 -0.23 39.96
C VAL A 94 1.00 -0.62 38.49
N THR A 95 0.34 0.21 37.69
CA THR A 95 0.23 0.02 36.26
C THR A 95 1.18 1.00 35.58
N PHE A 96 1.98 0.49 34.67
CA PHE A 96 2.86 1.29 33.82
C PHE A 96 2.23 1.42 32.42
N SER A 97 2.14 2.62 31.90
CA SER A 97 1.79 2.91 30.52
C SER A 97 2.92 3.73 29.89
N TYR A 98 3.12 3.57 28.60
CA TYR A 98 4.18 4.25 27.87
C TYR A 98 3.58 5.11 26.79
N THR A 99 4.19 6.27 26.53
CA THR A 99 3.92 7.12 25.40
C THR A 99 5.18 7.33 24.59
N ALA A 100 5.03 7.59 23.30
CA ALA A 100 6.14 7.92 22.42
C ALA A 100 5.78 9.07 21.49
N SER A 101 6.79 9.90 21.21
CA SER A 101 6.71 10.92 20.16
C SER A 101 7.69 10.56 19.05
N PHE A 102 7.21 10.50 17.81
CA PHE A 102 8.03 10.09 16.68
C PHE A 102 7.50 10.64 15.37
N ALA A 103 8.39 10.79 14.38
CA ALA A 103 8.09 11.23 13.03
C ALA A 103 8.21 10.07 12.04
N VAL A 104 7.29 9.99 11.09
CA VAL A 104 7.21 8.94 10.09
C VAL A 104 7.11 9.57 8.71
N ALA A 105 8.08 9.28 7.84
CA ALA A 105 8.05 9.65 6.44
C ALA A 105 7.08 8.75 5.66
N LEU A 106 6.31 9.34 4.77
CA LEU A 106 5.28 8.69 3.98
C LEU A 106 5.61 8.63 2.49
N SER A 107 6.13 9.73 1.94
CA SER A 107 6.42 9.85 0.51
C SER A 107 7.53 10.85 0.27
N SER A 108 8.39 10.59 -0.72
CA SER A 108 9.38 11.57 -1.20
C SER A 108 8.81 12.55 -2.24
N THR A 109 7.49 12.63 -2.33
CA THR A 109 6.74 13.62 -3.11
C THR A 109 5.63 14.19 -2.24
N PRO A 110 5.18 15.44 -2.49
CA PRO A 110 4.07 16.03 -1.77
C PRO A 110 2.79 15.21 -1.88
N ILE A 111 1.99 15.25 -0.81
CA ILE A 111 0.66 14.65 -0.76
C ILE A 111 -0.40 15.74 -0.57
N ALA A 112 -1.57 15.54 -1.16
CA ALA A 112 -2.71 16.45 -0.98
C ALA A 112 -3.30 16.32 0.43
N ARG A 113 -3.39 15.08 0.95
CA ARG A 113 -3.94 14.81 2.28
C ARG A 113 -3.59 13.41 2.79
N LEU A 114 -3.67 13.25 4.10
CA LEU A 114 -3.63 11.98 4.81
C LEU A 114 -5.06 11.49 5.04
N GLY A 115 -5.34 10.25 4.71
CA GLY A 115 -6.58 9.55 5.01
C GLY A 115 -6.53 8.78 6.33
N ARG A 116 -6.95 7.51 6.29
CA ARG A 116 -6.96 6.61 7.44
C ARG A 116 -5.54 6.16 7.79
N VAL A 117 -5.33 5.81 9.07
CA VAL A 117 -4.05 5.25 9.54
C VAL A 117 -4.34 3.98 10.30
N TRP A 118 -3.54 2.96 10.06
CA TRP A 118 -3.64 1.68 10.78
C TRP A 118 -2.37 1.41 11.59
N ALA A 119 -2.56 0.81 12.74
CA ALA A 119 -1.52 0.36 13.64
C ALA A 119 -1.69 -1.14 13.90
N ASP A 120 -0.69 -1.95 13.59
CA ASP A 120 -0.77 -3.42 13.66
C ASP A 120 -2.03 -3.99 12.97
N GLY A 121 -2.45 -3.36 11.86
CA GLY A 121 -3.63 -3.75 11.08
C GLY A 121 -4.97 -3.25 11.65
N ASN A 122 -5.01 -2.60 12.81
CA ASN A 122 -6.19 -1.99 13.39
C ASN A 122 -6.25 -0.50 13.07
N LEU A 123 -7.47 0.05 12.95
CA LEU A 123 -7.65 1.47 12.65
C LEU A 123 -7.16 2.33 13.82
N LEU A 124 -6.15 3.18 13.57
CA LEU A 124 -5.62 4.14 14.52
C LEU A 124 -6.20 5.54 14.33
N ARG A 125 -6.43 5.95 13.07
CA ARG A 125 -7.05 7.21 12.71
C ARG A 125 -8.15 6.96 11.69
N GLY A 126 -9.34 7.43 12.01
CA GLY A 126 -10.52 7.28 11.16
C GLY A 126 -10.51 8.21 9.95
N SER A 127 -11.49 8.02 9.07
CA SER A 127 -11.70 8.85 7.87
C SER A 127 -12.00 10.32 8.20
N LEU A 128 -12.58 10.58 9.37
CA LEU A 128 -12.86 11.92 9.88
C LEU A 128 -11.67 12.59 10.58
N GLY A 129 -10.55 11.89 10.67
CA GLY A 129 -9.32 12.43 11.24
C GLY A 129 -9.13 12.21 12.74
N ASP A 130 -10.05 11.50 13.38
CA ASP A 130 -10.03 11.19 14.81
C ASP A 130 -9.02 10.08 15.13
N LEU A 131 -8.19 10.28 16.15
CA LEU A 131 -7.33 9.25 16.70
C LEU A 131 -8.14 8.35 17.65
N LYS A 132 -7.93 7.02 17.53
CA LYS A 132 -8.63 6.03 18.37
C LYS A 132 -7.91 5.76 19.70
N VAL A 133 -6.72 6.33 19.90
CA VAL A 133 -5.94 6.27 21.13
C VAL A 133 -5.49 7.68 21.52
N GLY A 134 -5.07 7.86 22.78
CA GLY A 134 -4.54 9.15 23.23
C GLY A 134 -3.26 9.54 22.52
N GLY A 135 -3.10 10.85 22.29
CA GLY A 135 -1.94 11.42 21.60
C GLY A 135 -2.34 12.53 20.62
N GLY A 136 -1.34 13.16 20.04
CA GLY A 136 -1.49 14.18 19.00
C GLY A 136 -0.94 13.70 17.66
N LEU A 137 -1.46 14.24 16.56
CA LEU A 137 -0.96 13.99 15.20
C LEU A 137 -0.86 15.29 14.44
N ARG A 138 0.33 15.59 13.93
CA ARG A 138 0.57 16.68 12.98
C ARG A 138 0.96 16.11 11.63
N ILE A 139 0.51 16.76 10.55
CA ILE A 139 0.70 16.30 9.18
C ILE A 139 1.47 17.39 8.43
N TYR A 140 2.53 16.99 7.75
CA TYR A 140 3.33 17.80 6.84
C TYR A 140 3.23 17.19 5.47
N CYS A 141 2.68 17.96 4.53
CA CYS A 141 2.36 17.45 3.20
C CYS A 141 3.58 17.37 2.27
N GLY A 142 4.75 17.83 2.68
CA GLY A 142 5.97 17.78 1.89
C GLY A 142 6.15 18.96 0.95
N HIS A 143 5.50 20.10 1.25
CA HIS A 143 5.71 21.32 0.47
C HIS A 143 7.05 21.98 0.82
N GLY A 144 7.62 22.68 -0.16
CA GLY A 144 8.92 23.35 0.01
C GLY A 144 8.95 24.47 1.06
N ASP A 145 7.79 24.93 1.53
CA ASP A 145 7.59 25.96 2.57
C ASP A 145 7.10 25.36 3.90
N ASP A 146 6.98 24.05 4.02
CA ASP A 146 6.60 23.41 5.28
C ASP A 146 7.52 23.84 6.42
N PRO A 147 6.95 24.25 7.59
CA PRO A 147 7.74 24.68 8.75
C PRO A 147 8.40 23.47 9.43
N VAL A 148 9.44 23.75 10.21
CA VAL A 148 10.03 22.75 11.11
C VAL A 148 9.02 22.38 12.20
N ASP A 149 8.84 21.10 12.47
CA ASP A 149 7.98 20.64 13.56
C ASP A 149 8.51 21.16 14.91
N PRO A 150 7.65 21.76 15.77
CA PRO A 150 8.05 22.34 17.04
C PRO A 150 8.72 21.35 17.99
N LEU A 151 8.25 20.08 17.99
CA LEU A 151 8.80 19.04 18.85
C LEU A 151 10.22 18.65 18.42
N ILE A 152 10.42 18.48 17.10
CA ILE A 152 11.74 18.20 16.51
C ILE A 152 12.68 19.39 16.73
N ALA A 153 12.18 20.62 16.56
CA ALA A 153 12.94 21.83 16.82
C ALA A 153 13.44 21.94 18.27
N ALA A 154 12.55 21.63 19.22
CA ALA A 154 12.91 21.62 20.65
C ALA A 154 13.95 20.54 20.99
N ALA A 155 13.88 19.37 20.37
CA ALA A 155 14.81 18.26 20.60
C ALA A 155 16.19 18.46 19.97
N LYS A 156 16.31 19.23 18.88
CA LYS A 156 17.53 19.35 18.06
C LYS A 156 18.23 20.72 18.15
N SER A 157 17.84 21.62 19.05
CA SER A 157 18.55 22.86 19.39
C SER A 157 19.12 23.58 18.16
N GLY A 158 18.29 24.05 17.23
CA GLY A 158 18.69 24.91 16.11
C GLY A 158 19.21 24.19 14.85
N GLN A 159 19.31 22.85 14.84
CA GLN A 159 19.70 22.04 13.68
C GLN A 159 18.59 21.07 13.25
N ALA A 160 17.35 21.42 13.54
CA ALA A 160 16.21 20.57 13.21
C ALA A 160 15.88 20.64 11.71
N PRO A 161 15.78 19.50 11.01
CA PRO A 161 15.37 19.48 9.61
C PRO A 161 13.86 19.73 9.50
N ALA A 162 13.45 20.44 8.45
CA ALA A 162 12.04 20.60 8.09
C ALA A 162 11.52 19.46 7.20
N PHE A 163 12.40 18.56 6.75
CA PHE A 163 12.08 17.45 5.82
C PHE A 163 11.26 17.89 4.59
N ARG A 164 11.58 19.06 4.03
CA ARG A 164 10.93 19.62 2.85
C ARG A 164 11.02 18.63 1.68
N ASP A 165 10.05 18.66 0.77
CA ASP A 165 9.90 17.72 -0.33
C ASP A 165 9.70 16.25 0.11
N CYS A 166 9.40 16.04 1.41
CA CYS A 166 9.03 14.75 1.97
C CYS A 166 7.75 14.89 2.78
N ALA A 167 6.71 14.18 2.38
CA ALA A 167 5.50 14.10 3.19
C ALA A 167 5.73 13.24 4.43
N TYR A 168 5.44 13.77 5.62
CA TYR A 168 5.63 13.05 6.87
C TYR A 168 4.58 13.43 7.92
N VAL A 169 4.49 12.64 8.95
CA VAL A 169 3.62 12.89 10.11
C VAL A 169 4.43 12.84 11.39
N VAL A 170 3.99 13.60 12.40
CA VAL A 170 4.54 13.56 13.73
C VAL A 170 3.47 13.14 14.71
N PHE A 171 3.69 12.01 15.38
CA PHE A 171 2.91 11.61 16.54
C PHE A 171 3.53 12.24 17.80
N GLU A 172 2.68 12.84 18.63
CA GLU A 172 3.07 13.42 19.90
C GLU A 172 2.38 12.70 21.03
N ASP A 173 3.17 12.15 21.96
CA ASP A 173 2.71 11.41 23.14
C ASP A 173 1.69 10.33 22.84
N LEU A 174 1.87 9.59 21.74
CA LEU A 174 1.00 8.49 21.35
C LEU A 174 1.00 7.42 22.47
N GLU A 175 -0.18 7.08 22.99
CA GLU A 175 -0.33 6.01 23.98
C GLU A 175 -0.05 4.65 23.36
N LEU A 176 0.89 3.90 23.98
CA LEU A 176 1.36 2.61 23.47
C LEU A 176 0.76 1.40 24.20
N GLY A 177 -0.12 1.61 25.17
CA GLY A 177 -0.69 0.54 25.98
C GLY A 177 -1.39 -0.55 25.16
N ASP A 178 -2.14 -0.17 24.14
CA ASP A 178 -2.87 -1.09 23.27
C ASP A 178 -1.94 -1.84 22.29
N PHE A 179 -0.68 -1.40 22.15
CA PHE A 179 0.32 -1.95 21.22
C PHE A 179 1.45 -2.70 21.95
N GLY A 180 1.22 -3.11 23.20
CA GLY A 180 2.24 -3.82 23.98
C GLY A 180 3.44 -2.97 24.35
N ASN A 181 3.24 -1.67 24.55
CA ASN A 181 4.24 -0.67 24.92
C ASN A 181 5.41 -0.55 23.93
N ARG A 182 5.11 -0.69 22.64
CA ARG A 182 6.03 -0.50 21.51
C ARG A 182 5.40 0.37 20.43
N ILE A 183 6.20 1.01 19.62
CA ILE A 183 5.71 1.66 18.40
C ILE A 183 5.15 0.57 17.48
N PRO A 184 3.85 0.64 17.10
CA PRO A 184 3.22 -0.37 16.25
C PRO A 184 3.70 -0.27 14.80
N ALA A 185 3.45 -1.31 14.01
CA ALA A 185 3.60 -1.25 12.57
C ALA A 185 2.52 -0.35 11.98
N LEU A 186 2.94 0.79 11.42
CA LEU A 186 2.03 1.81 10.89
C LEU A 186 1.89 1.68 9.38
N SER A 187 0.68 1.92 8.88
CA SER A 187 0.41 2.13 7.47
C SER A 187 -0.62 3.24 7.29
N PHE A 188 -0.49 3.97 6.20
CA PHE A 188 -1.12 5.25 5.98
C PHE A 188 -1.83 5.28 4.64
N GLU A 189 -3.09 5.66 4.61
CA GLU A 189 -3.79 6.00 3.38
C GLU A 189 -3.39 7.40 2.98
N ILE A 190 -2.74 7.53 1.85
CA ILE A 190 -2.30 8.82 1.31
C ILE A 190 -2.99 9.10 -0.01
N PHE A 191 -3.18 10.38 -0.28
CA PHE A 191 -3.67 10.92 -1.54
C PHE A 191 -2.60 11.83 -2.09
N ALA A 192 -1.96 11.41 -3.17
CA ALA A 192 -0.90 12.19 -3.80
C ALA A 192 -1.45 13.49 -4.37
N GLU A 193 -0.62 14.51 -4.45
CA GLU A 193 -1.02 15.79 -5.01
C GLU A 193 -1.41 15.65 -6.48
N GLY A 194 -2.52 16.33 -6.87
CA GLY A 194 -2.98 16.52 -8.26
C GLY A 194 -3.75 15.36 -8.90
N GLY A 195 -4.34 14.48 -8.14
CA GLY A 195 -5.26 13.44 -8.64
C GLY A 195 -5.49 12.35 -7.61
N ASP A 196 -6.64 12.43 -6.93
CA ASP A 196 -6.95 11.50 -5.83
C ASP A 196 -7.18 10.06 -6.31
N ASP A 197 -7.60 9.88 -7.58
CA ASP A 197 -8.06 8.59 -8.11
C ASP A 197 -7.46 8.23 -9.47
N THR A 198 -6.36 8.86 -9.89
CA THR A 198 -5.74 8.59 -11.18
C THR A 198 -4.22 8.62 -11.10
N VAL A 199 -3.57 7.79 -11.89
CA VAL A 199 -2.13 7.80 -12.07
C VAL A 199 -1.79 8.34 -13.44
N SER A 200 -1.20 9.54 -13.49
CA SER A 200 -0.75 10.16 -14.74
C SER A 200 0.70 9.78 -15.04
N LEU A 201 0.95 9.37 -16.28
CA LEU A 201 2.29 9.04 -16.75
C LEU A 201 3.24 10.26 -16.75
N GLU A 202 2.70 11.47 -16.94
CA GLU A 202 3.47 12.73 -16.87
C GLU A 202 4.13 12.95 -15.52
N ARG A 203 3.47 12.52 -14.46
CA ARG A 203 3.99 12.63 -13.10
C ARG A 203 5.06 11.58 -12.80
N LEU A 204 4.88 10.39 -13.35
CA LEU A 204 5.89 9.32 -13.27
C LEU A 204 7.17 9.72 -14.02
N VAL A 205 7.02 10.32 -15.20
CA VAL A 205 8.13 10.68 -16.11
C VAL A 205 7.98 12.13 -16.58
N PRO A 206 8.29 13.12 -15.73
CA PRO A 206 8.22 14.51 -16.12
C PRO A 206 9.06 14.80 -17.36
N GLY A 207 8.47 15.47 -18.35
CA GLY A 207 9.14 15.87 -19.59
C GLY A 207 9.21 14.80 -20.68
N ALA A 208 8.70 13.59 -20.45
CA ALA A 208 8.67 12.52 -21.45
C ALA A 208 7.27 12.22 -22.01
N VAL A 209 6.30 13.06 -21.73
CA VAL A 209 4.91 12.91 -22.19
C VAL A 209 4.46 14.21 -22.84
N PRO A 210 3.75 14.18 -23.99
CA PRO A 210 3.28 15.41 -24.61
C PRO A 210 2.33 16.16 -23.69
N ALA A 211 2.58 17.44 -23.47
CA ALA A 211 1.84 18.31 -22.53
C ALA A 211 0.37 18.55 -22.89
N ALA A 212 -0.11 18.07 -24.04
CA ALA A 212 -1.44 18.40 -24.55
C ALA A 212 -2.59 17.63 -23.91
N THR A 213 -2.35 16.43 -23.39
CA THR A 213 -3.40 15.60 -22.77
C THR A 213 -2.77 14.66 -21.73
N PRO A 214 -3.23 14.67 -20.46
CA PRO A 214 -2.68 13.77 -19.46
C PRO A 214 -2.93 12.31 -19.84
N VAL A 215 -1.89 11.52 -19.89
CA VAL A 215 -1.95 10.09 -20.16
C VAL A 215 -2.18 9.35 -18.84
N ILE A 216 -3.39 8.87 -18.65
CA ILE A 216 -3.82 8.14 -17.44
C ILE A 216 -3.55 6.65 -17.64
N LEU A 217 -2.92 6.00 -16.65
CA LEU A 217 -2.78 4.55 -16.63
C LEU A 217 -4.14 3.90 -16.35
N ALA A 218 -4.59 3.07 -17.30
CA ALA A 218 -5.89 2.42 -17.22
C ALA A 218 -6.05 1.62 -15.92
N HIS A 219 -7.18 1.78 -15.26
CA HIS A 219 -7.58 1.10 -14.01
C HIS A 219 -6.71 1.42 -12.78
N ALA A 220 -5.55 2.06 -12.90
CA ALA A 220 -4.71 2.42 -11.77
C ALA A 220 -5.27 3.63 -11.02
N ARG A 221 -5.54 3.47 -9.73
CA ARG A 221 -5.96 4.53 -8.80
C ARG A 221 -4.80 5.08 -8.00
N GLY A 222 -3.77 4.26 -7.81
CA GLY A 222 -2.53 4.61 -7.15
C GLY A 222 -1.39 3.74 -7.65
N PHE A 223 -0.16 4.24 -7.53
CA PHE A 223 1.05 3.54 -7.91
C PHE A 223 2.19 3.90 -6.96
N ALA A 224 2.94 2.89 -6.51
CA ALA A 224 4.14 3.07 -5.71
C ALA A 224 5.39 2.89 -6.58
N ASP A 225 6.28 3.87 -6.53
CA ASP A 225 7.62 3.76 -7.07
C ASP A 225 8.61 3.70 -5.89
N GLU A 226 9.08 2.50 -5.59
CA GLU A 226 9.95 2.23 -4.42
C GLU A 226 11.36 2.83 -4.57
N GLY A 227 11.62 3.52 -5.66
CA GLY A 227 12.92 4.10 -6.01
C GLY A 227 13.76 3.15 -6.85
N GLY A 228 14.86 3.68 -7.37
CA GLY A 228 15.74 2.98 -8.30
C GLY A 228 15.72 3.62 -9.69
N PRO A 229 16.22 2.94 -10.73
CA PRO A 229 16.23 3.49 -12.07
C PRO A 229 14.79 3.55 -12.62
N LEU A 230 14.42 4.68 -13.22
CA LEU A 230 13.10 4.89 -13.83
C LEU A 230 12.71 3.76 -14.82
N ALA A 231 13.69 3.19 -15.50
CA ALA A 231 13.49 2.04 -16.39
C ALA A 231 12.84 0.83 -15.68
N ALA A 232 13.12 0.61 -14.39
CA ALA A 232 12.53 -0.50 -13.64
C ALA A 232 11.03 -0.25 -13.38
N SER A 233 10.66 0.97 -12.99
CA SER A 233 9.25 1.37 -12.79
C SER A 233 8.46 1.30 -14.08
N LEU A 234 9.04 1.79 -15.21
CA LEU A 234 8.42 1.68 -16.53
C LEU A 234 8.30 0.23 -16.99
N ALA A 235 9.31 -0.62 -16.75
CA ALA A 235 9.24 -2.04 -17.07
C ALA A 235 8.16 -2.79 -16.29
N ALA A 236 7.95 -2.45 -15.01
CA ALA A 236 6.86 -3.03 -14.22
C ALA A 236 5.48 -2.65 -14.80
N ILE A 237 5.33 -1.41 -15.25
CA ILE A 237 4.10 -0.95 -15.90
C ILE A 237 3.92 -1.64 -17.26
N ASP A 238 4.97 -1.71 -18.10
CA ASP A 238 4.93 -2.28 -19.44
C ASP A 238 4.54 -3.76 -19.46
N GLN A 239 4.87 -4.50 -18.42
CA GLN A 239 4.44 -5.90 -18.29
C GLN A 239 2.91 -6.05 -18.28
N VAL A 240 2.20 -5.04 -17.76
CA VAL A 240 0.74 -5.07 -17.62
C VAL A 240 0.07 -4.12 -18.61
N ILE A 241 0.51 -2.88 -18.66
CA ILE A 241 0.03 -1.83 -19.56
C ILE A 241 1.15 -1.54 -20.56
N PRO A 242 1.07 -2.03 -21.79
CA PRO A 242 2.16 -1.91 -22.76
C PRO A 242 2.42 -0.45 -23.08
N LEU A 243 3.69 -0.06 -22.98
CA LEU A 243 4.16 1.27 -23.27
C LEU A 243 4.88 1.31 -24.63
N ILE A 244 4.90 2.48 -25.23
CA ILE A 244 5.71 2.80 -26.39
C ILE A 244 6.56 4.02 -26.05
N CYS A 245 7.83 3.97 -26.47
CA CYS A 245 8.74 5.10 -26.39
C CYS A 245 9.15 5.50 -27.80
N THR A 246 8.86 6.74 -28.15
CA THR A 246 9.23 7.32 -29.46
C THR A 246 10.06 8.57 -29.24
N SER A 247 10.85 8.96 -30.27
CA SER A 247 11.63 10.19 -30.24
C SER A 247 10.75 11.36 -30.68
N GLY A 248 10.58 12.35 -29.79
CA GLY A 248 9.93 13.61 -30.09
C GLY A 248 10.95 14.72 -30.35
N LYS A 249 10.48 15.92 -30.74
CA LYS A 249 11.34 17.10 -30.97
C LYS A 249 12.04 17.56 -29.71
N ASP A 250 11.33 17.49 -28.56
CA ASP A 250 11.77 18.04 -27.28
C ASP A 250 12.24 16.93 -26.30
N GLY A 251 12.31 15.68 -26.76
CA GLY A 251 12.73 14.54 -25.93
C GLY A 251 11.93 13.26 -26.22
N PRO A 252 12.13 12.21 -25.43
CA PRO A 252 11.39 10.95 -25.57
C PRO A 252 9.91 11.15 -25.23
N ILE A 253 9.03 10.55 -26.03
CA ILE A 253 7.59 10.49 -25.79
C ILE A 253 7.25 9.09 -25.33
N ILE A 254 6.69 8.96 -24.14
CA ILE A 254 6.24 7.69 -23.57
C ILE A 254 4.71 7.72 -23.46
N ALA A 255 4.05 6.70 -23.99
CA ALA A 255 2.59 6.59 -23.96
C ALA A 255 2.16 5.11 -23.89
N PRO A 256 0.95 4.79 -23.41
CA PRO A 256 0.39 3.46 -23.58
C PRO A 256 0.27 3.12 -25.07
N ARG A 257 0.61 1.89 -25.41
CA ARG A 257 0.49 1.38 -26.78
C ARG A 257 -1.00 1.17 -27.11
N ALA A 258 -1.51 1.97 -28.01
CA ALA A 258 -2.88 1.86 -28.51
C ALA A 258 -2.87 1.76 -30.04
N VAL A 259 -3.85 1.07 -30.60
CA VAL A 259 -4.07 1.11 -32.06
C VAL A 259 -4.55 2.52 -32.39
N PRO A 260 -3.89 3.23 -33.33
CA PRO A 260 -4.31 4.57 -33.69
C PRO A 260 -5.76 4.61 -34.23
N ASP A 261 -6.51 5.64 -33.88
CA ASP A 261 -7.85 5.88 -34.43
C ASP A 261 -7.83 6.36 -35.90
N GLY A 262 -6.64 6.68 -36.41
CA GLY A 262 -6.42 7.20 -37.75
C GLY A 262 -6.11 6.12 -38.79
N GLU A 263 -5.67 6.58 -39.96
CA GLU A 263 -5.24 5.69 -41.06
C GLU A 263 -4.02 4.87 -40.64
N ILE A 264 -4.14 3.56 -40.72
CA ILE A 264 -3.07 2.62 -40.40
C ILE A 264 -2.36 2.28 -41.72
N ILE A 265 -1.04 2.44 -41.75
CA ILE A 265 -0.21 2.14 -42.90
C ILE A 265 -0.34 0.65 -43.26
N THR A 266 -0.73 0.37 -44.49
CA THR A 266 -0.67 -0.98 -45.03
C THR A 266 0.65 -1.12 -45.82
N LEU A 267 1.46 -2.09 -45.40
CA LEU A 267 2.74 -2.33 -46.09
C LEU A 267 2.51 -2.81 -47.52
N PRO A 268 3.43 -2.51 -48.44
CA PRO A 268 3.39 -3.04 -49.81
C PRO A 268 3.55 -4.57 -49.80
N ALA A 269 3.23 -5.20 -50.90
CA ALA A 269 3.43 -6.63 -51.09
C ALA A 269 4.91 -7.02 -50.84
N GLN A 270 5.12 -8.16 -50.22
CA GLN A 270 6.46 -8.63 -49.92
C GLN A 270 7.28 -8.89 -51.21
N LEU A 271 8.54 -8.44 -51.20
CA LEU A 271 9.48 -8.76 -52.26
C LEU A 271 9.77 -10.27 -52.25
N ALA A 272 9.55 -10.91 -53.39
CA ALA A 272 10.01 -12.28 -53.60
C ALA A 272 11.54 -12.22 -53.88
N LEU A 273 12.33 -12.71 -52.94
CA LEU A 273 13.75 -12.97 -53.19
C LEU A 273 13.92 -14.39 -53.76
N ARG A 274 14.41 -14.46 -54.97
CA ARG A 274 14.88 -15.74 -55.52
C ARG A 274 16.28 -15.99 -54.98
N ASP A 275 16.38 -16.75 -53.92
CA ASP A 275 17.63 -17.33 -53.46
C ASP A 275 17.59 -18.82 -53.80
N ASN A 276 18.53 -19.24 -54.65
CA ASN A 276 18.72 -20.65 -55.04
C ASN A 276 17.50 -21.44 -55.51
N GLY A 277 16.53 -20.80 -56.17
CA GLY A 277 15.47 -21.52 -56.90
C GLY A 277 14.21 -21.85 -56.07
N SER A 278 14.11 -21.43 -54.83
CA SER A 278 12.88 -21.45 -54.03
C SER A 278 12.32 -20.04 -53.83
N ASP A 279 11.06 -19.84 -54.22
CA ASP A 279 10.31 -18.62 -53.92
C ASP A 279 9.88 -18.65 -52.41
N GLU A 280 10.77 -18.37 -51.48
CA GLU A 280 10.38 -18.15 -50.11
C GLU A 280 9.97 -16.68 -49.92
N ALA A 281 8.73 -16.40 -50.31
CA ALA A 281 8.16 -15.06 -50.20
C ALA A 281 7.79 -14.65 -48.75
N ARG A 282 7.74 -15.61 -47.83
CA ARG A 282 7.22 -15.34 -46.50
C ARG A 282 7.89 -16.21 -45.45
N HIS A 283 8.73 -15.61 -44.62
CA HIS A 283 9.28 -16.32 -43.46
C HIS A 283 8.43 -16.00 -42.23
N LYS A 284 7.59 -16.94 -41.82
CA LYS A 284 6.83 -16.85 -40.57
C LYS A 284 7.57 -17.64 -39.51
N GLN A 285 8.26 -16.95 -38.64
CA GLN A 285 8.92 -17.58 -37.52
C GLN A 285 7.97 -17.58 -36.31
N ARG A 286 7.49 -18.77 -35.94
CA ARG A 286 6.92 -18.96 -34.61
C ARG A 286 8.05 -19.37 -33.67
N SER A 287 8.23 -18.64 -32.58
CA SER A 287 9.11 -19.09 -31.52
C SER A 287 8.62 -20.45 -31.02
N GLY A 288 9.45 -21.49 -31.17
CA GLY A 288 9.10 -22.86 -30.72
C GLY A 288 9.11 -23.01 -29.18
N VAL A 289 9.55 -22.01 -28.45
CA VAL A 289 9.52 -21.97 -26.97
C VAL A 289 8.21 -21.28 -26.58
N PRO A 290 7.29 -21.96 -25.89
CA PRO A 290 6.10 -21.30 -25.36
C PRO A 290 6.54 -20.18 -24.43
N THR A 291 6.25 -18.95 -24.79
CA THR A 291 6.38 -17.83 -23.85
C THR A 291 5.45 -18.14 -22.69
N GLN A 292 5.98 -18.13 -21.46
CA GLN A 292 5.16 -18.42 -20.30
C GLN A 292 4.11 -17.30 -20.15
N GLU A 293 2.82 -17.69 -20.31
CA GLU A 293 1.73 -16.74 -20.21
C GLU A 293 1.60 -16.26 -18.75
N PRO A 294 1.42 -14.94 -18.50
CA PRO A 294 1.04 -14.46 -17.19
C PRO A 294 -0.26 -15.09 -16.72
N ALA A 295 -0.20 -15.86 -15.64
CA ALA A 295 -1.37 -16.58 -15.11
C ALA A 295 -2.19 -15.68 -14.16
N ALA A 296 -1.57 -14.73 -13.52
CA ALA A 296 -2.21 -13.86 -12.54
C ALA A 296 -1.50 -12.50 -12.41
N LEU A 297 -2.26 -11.52 -11.99
CA LEU A 297 -1.80 -10.19 -11.59
C LEU A 297 -2.01 -10.00 -10.09
N ARG A 298 -0.95 -9.62 -9.38
CA ARG A 298 -1.00 -9.19 -7.98
C ARG A 298 -0.98 -7.66 -7.93
N TYR A 299 -1.88 -7.10 -7.12
CA TYR A 299 -2.14 -5.67 -7.01
C TYR A 299 -2.61 -5.33 -5.60
N TYR A 300 -2.86 -4.06 -5.29
CA TYR A 300 -3.50 -3.61 -4.04
C TYR A 300 -4.97 -3.30 -4.30
N ASP A 301 -5.87 -3.98 -3.57
CA ASP A 301 -7.32 -3.88 -3.79
C ASP A 301 -7.92 -2.70 -3.01
N GLU A 302 -8.46 -1.70 -3.72
CA GLU A 302 -9.05 -0.51 -3.10
C GLU A 302 -10.29 -0.82 -2.26
N ASP A 303 -11.07 -1.83 -2.66
CA ASP A 303 -12.30 -2.24 -1.97
C ASP A 303 -12.01 -3.09 -0.73
N ARG A 304 -10.76 -3.54 -0.55
CA ARG A 304 -10.31 -4.39 0.56
C ARG A 304 -9.26 -3.71 1.44
N ASP A 305 -9.43 -2.44 1.74
CA ASP A 305 -8.46 -1.65 2.53
C ASP A 305 -7.02 -1.75 2.01
N TYR A 306 -6.86 -1.77 0.68
CA TYR A 306 -5.55 -1.90 -0.02
C TYR A 306 -4.80 -3.19 0.31
N GLN A 307 -5.51 -4.24 0.68
CA GLN A 307 -4.88 -5.54 0.88
C GLN A 307 -4.42 -6.12 -0.47
N PRO A 308 -3.32 -6.90 -0.49
CA PRO A 308 -2.90 -7.57 -1.71
C PRO A 308 -4.02 -8.45 -2.27
N GLY A 309 -4.43 -8.18 -3.50
CA GLY A 309 -5.36 -8.95 -4.28
C GLY A 309 -4.64 -9.73 -5.39
N VAL A 310 -5.23 -10.81 -5.84
CA VAL A 310 -4.73 -11.59 -6.98
C VAL A 310 -5.89 -11.86 -7.91
N GLN A 311 -5.77 -11.44 -9.17
CA GLN A 311 -6.72 -11.76 -10.22
C GLN A 311 -6.08 -12.66 -11.26
N ARG A 312 -6.74 -13.80 -11.57
CA ARG A 312 -6.26 -14.78 -12.53
C ARG A 312 -6.79 -14.49 -13.92
N ALA A 313 -5.92 -14.63 -14.91
CA ALA A 313 -6.31 -14.57 -16.32
C ALA A 313 -7.12 -15.81 -16.71
N ILE A 314 -8.11 -15.61 -17.60
CA ILE A 314 -8.99 -16.67 -18.06
C ILE A 314 -8.29 -17.51 -19.13
N GLY A 315 -8.41 -18.85 -19.04
CA GLY A 315 -7.95 -19.77 -20.07
C GLY A 315 -6.43 -19.89 -20.19
N THR A 316 -5.67 -19.46 -19.18
CA THR A 316 -4.23 -19.74 -19.13
C THR A 316 -4.00 -21.22 -18.89
N ARG A 317 -3.21 -21.85 -19.77
CA ARG A 317 -2.77 -23.23 -19.58
C ARG A 317 -1.57 -23.23 -18.65
N GLN A 318 -1.72 -23.82 -17.49
CA GLN A 318 -0.60 -23.98 -16.56
C GLN A 318 0.26 -25.17 -17.01
N VAL A 319 1.44 -24.88 -17.50
CA VAL A 319 2.49 -25.88 -17.70
C VAL A 319 3.70 -25.42 -16.89
N GLY A 320 3.95 -26.07 -15.77
CA GLY A 320 5.04 -25.72 -14.88
C GLY A 320 4.69 -24.64 -13.82
N ARG A 321 5.65 -23.79 -13.46
CA ARG A 321 5.48 -22.73 -12.45
C ARG A 321 4.63 -21.59 -13.02
N GLU A 322 3.58 -21.20 -12.30
CA GLU A 322 2.76 -20.05 -12.67
C GLU A 322 3.61 -18.75 -12.71
N LEU A 323 3.48 -18.00 -13.80
CA LEU A 323 4.03 -16.65 -13.89
C LEU A 323 3.00 -15.68 -13.28
N MET A 324 3.32 -15.13 -12.12
CA MET A 324 2.56 -14.05 -11.50
C MET A 324 3.27 -12.74 -11.78
N VAL A 325 2.53 -11.77 -12.30
CA VAL A 325 3.02 -10.41 -12.52
C VAL A 325 2.62 -9.57 -11.32
N ASP A 326 3.57 -8.81 -10.78
CA ASP A 326 3.37 -7.90 -9.65
C ASP A 326 3.32 -6.47 -10.17
N LEU A 327 2.21 -5.79 -9.93
CA LEU A 327 2.09 -4.35 -10.20
C LEU A 327 1.81 -3.64 -8.87
N PRO A 328 2.71 -2.79 -8.38
CA PRO A 328 2.52 -2.04 -7.12
C PRO A 328 1.53 -0.88 -7.31
N ALA A 329 0.34 -1.21 -7.81
CA ALA A 329 -0.74 -0.27 -8.09
C ALA A 329 -2.00 -0.61 -7.31
N THR A 330 -2.73 0.43 -6.92
CA THR A 330 -4.07 0.31 -6.36
C THR A 330 -5.10 0.31 -7.47
N MET A 331 -6.02 -0.63 -7.46
CA MET A 331 -7.13 -0.74 -8.42
C MET A 331 -8.25 -1.61 -7.86
N ASN A 332 -9.41 -1.61 -8.52
CA ASN A 332 -10.47 -2.56 -8.19
C ASN A 332 -10.24 -3.93 -8.85
N ALA A 333 -10.91 -4.95 -8.32
CA ALA A 333 -10.76 -6.33 -8.78
C ALA A 333 -11.12 -6.53 -10.26
N SER A 334 -12.11 -5.81 -10.77
CA SER A 334 -12.53 -5.90 -12.16
C SER A 334 -11.48 -5.35 -13.13
N GLY A 335 -10.88 -4.20 -12.80
CA GLY A 335 -9.78 -3.61 -13.57
C GLY A 335 -8.53 -4.51 -13.55
N ALA A 336 -8.18 -5.05 -12.38
CA ALA A 336 -7.06 -5.99 -12.24
C ALA A 336 -7.28 -7.27 -13.08
N ARG A 337 -8.50 -7.81 -13.10
CA ARG A 337 -8.83 -8.96 -13.93
C ARG A 337 -8.78 -8.66 -15.41
N GLN A 338 -9.23 -7.46 -15.81
CA GLN A 338 -9.12 -7.04 -17.20
C GLN A 338 -7.65 -6.97 -17.64
N LEU A 339 -6.81 -6.30 -16.87
CA LEU A 339 -5.38 -6.20 -17.15
C LEU A 339 -4.68 -7.57 -17.16
N ALA A 340 -5.03 -8.47 -16.24
CA ALA A 340 -4.52 -9.85 -16.24
C ALA A 340 -4.87 -10.58 -17.54
N ASN A 341 -6.13 -10.46 -18.01
CA ASN A 341 -6.59 -11.09 -19.25
C ASN A 341 -5.88 -10.48 -20.48
N GLU A 342 -5.74 -9.16 -20.51
CA GLU A 342 -5.04 -8.45 -21.60
C GLU A 342 -3.56 -8.84 -21.68
N SER A 343 -2.89 -8.93 -20.51
CA SER A 343 -1.49 -9.35 -20.45
C SER A 343 -1.30 -10.80 -20.93
N ALA A 344 -2.16 -11.73 -20.49
CA ALA A 344 -2.13 -13.10 -20.94
C ALA A 344 -2.44 -13.23 -22.45
N ASN A 345 -3.46 -12.48 -22.93
CA ASN A 345 -3.80 -12.45 -24.36
C ASN A 345 -2.63 -11.93 -25.18
N ARG A 346 -2.00 -10.84 -24.75
CA ARG A 346 -0.82 -10.28 -25.42
C ARG A 346 0.30 -11.32 -25.52
N ALA A 347 0.64 -11.99 -24.43
CA ALA A 347 1.71 -13.01 -24.43
C ALA A 347 1.43 -14.16 -25.41
N ARG A 348 0.16 -14.52 -25.66
CA ARG A 348 -0.22 -15.54 -26.67
C ARG A 348 0.06 -15.12 -28.10
N TRP A 349 -0.02 -13.84 -28.41
CA TRP A 349 0.14 -13.34 -29.76
C TRP A 349 1.55 -12.83 -30.07
N GLN A 350 2.28 -12.34 -29.06
CA GLN A 350 3.62 -11.78 -29.23
C GLN A 350 4.67 -12.73 -29.80
N HIS A 351 4.47 -14.05 -29.68
CA HIS A 351 5.40 -15.03 -30.28
C HIS A 351 5.20 -15.22 -31.78
N GLU A 352 4.17 -14.60 -32.36
CA GLU A 352 3.99 -14.59 -33.81
C GLU A 352 4.74 -13.40 -34.42
N THR A 353 5.93 -13.67 -34.97
CA THR A 353 6.76 -12.67 -35.64
C THR A 353 6.83 -12.98 -37.12
N VAL A 354 6.99 -11.93 -37.95
CA VAL A 354 7.14 -12.03 -39.40
C VAL A 354 8.26 -11.10 -39.82
N LEU A 355 9.20 -11.60 -40.62
CA LEU A 355 10.15 -10.80 -41.33
C LEU A 355 9.52 -10.39 -42.69
N TRP A 356 9.35 -9.09 -42.89
CA TRP A 356 8.70 -8.53 -44.05
C TRP A 356 9.67 -7.70 -44.86
N ARG A 357 9.96 -8.11 -46.11
CA ARG A 357 10.90 -7.41 -46.98
C ARG A 357 10.15 -6.53 -47.96
N THR A 358 10.60 -5.30 -48.14
CA THR A 358 10.04 -4.32 -49.05
C THR A 358 11.14 -3.57 -49.78
N SER A 359 10.87 -3.09 -51.03
CA SER A 359 11.80 -2.25 -51.78
C SER A 359 11.80 -0.80 -51.33
N GLU A 360 10.75 -0.38 -50.68
CA GLU A 360 10.52 1.01 -50.30
C GLU A 360 10.21 1.10 -48.80
N ILE A 361 10.74 2.15 -48.18
CA ILE A 361 10.40 2.49 -46.79
C ILE A 361 9.57 3.78 -46.80
N ASP A 362 8.42 3.72 -46.18
CA ASP A 362 7.68 4.94 -45.84
C ASP A 362 8.41 5.62 -44.67
N PRO A 363 8.81 6.90 -44.78
CA PRO A 363 9.49 7.62 -43.70
C PRO A 363 8.72 7.67 -42.37
N ARG A 364 7.44 7.38 -42.40
CA ARG A 364 6.59 7.29 -41.19
C ARG A 364 6.80 5.97 -40.43
N LEU A 365 7.45 4.97 -41.03
CA LEU A 365 7.71 3.68 -40.41
C LEU A 365 8.92 3.79 -39.47
N THR A 366 8.62 3.95 -38.18
CA THR A 366 9.60 3.92 -37.11
C THR A 366 9.31 2.76 -36.17
N PRO A 367 10.29 2.21 -35.45
CA PRO A 367 10.04 1.21 -34.43
C PRO A 367 8.92 1.67 -33.49
N GLY A 368 7.93 0.81 -33.22
CA GLY A 368 6.73 1.15 -32.49
C GLY A 368 5.51 1.50 -33.38
N THR A 369 5.69 1.72 -34.67
CA THR A 369 4.55 1.96 -35.58
C THR A 369 3.70 0.71 -35.73
N ILE A 370 2.37 0.89 -35.70
CA ILE A 370 1.40 -0.18 -35.94
C ILE A 370 1.04 -0.19 -37.43
N VAL A 371 1.16 -1.34 -38.08
CA VAL A 371 0.93 -1.52 -39.51
C VAL A 371 -0.03 -2.67 -39.80
N ARG A 372 -0.52 -2.72 -41.03
CA ARG A 372 -1.17 -3.89 -41.62
C ARG A 372 -0.29 -4.50 -42.66
N ILE A 373 -0.36 -5.83 -42.79
CA ILE A 373 0.29 -6.53 -43.89
C ILE A 373 -0.76 -7.11 -44.83
N PRO A 374 -0.52 -7.14 -46.14
CA PRO A 374 -1.42 -7.82 -47.09
C PRO A 374 -1.61 -9.28 -46.71
N ASP A 375 -2.78 -9.82 -46.97
CA ASP A 375 -3.12 -11.23 -46.84
C ASP A 375 -3.02 -11.82 -45.43
N ALA A 376 -2.84 -10.97 -44.38
CA ALA A 376 -2.88 -11.42 -43.00
C ALA A 376 -3.78 -10.51 -42.16
N PRO A 377 -4.80 -11.06 -41.49
CA PRO A 377 -5.69 -10.27 -40.68
C PRO A 377 -5.00 -9.75 -39.41
N GLY A 378 -5.45 -8.61 -38.89
CA GLY A 378 -4.98 -8.02 -37.66
C GLY A 378 -3.92 -6.93 -37.85
N TYR A 379 -3.36 -6.50 -36.71
CA TYR A 379 -2.38 -5.44 -36.66
C TYR A 379 -1.01 -5.99 -36.25
N TRP A 380 0.03 -5.34 -36.74
CA TRP A 380 1.40 -5.72 -36.51
C TRP A 380 2.19 -4.53 -35.99
N LEU A 381 3.03 -4.79 -35.00
CA LEU A 381 3.95 -3.80 -34.44
C LEU A 381 5.30 -3.91 -35.14
N LEU A 382 5.79 -2.82 -35.71
CA LEU A 382 7.14 -2.74 -36.23
C LEU A 382 8.13 -2.69 -35.04
N ARG A 383 8.94 -3.74 -34.88
CA ARG A 383 9.96 -3.86 -33.81
C ARG A 383 11.26 -3.17 -34.25
N SER A 384 11.73 -3.54 -35.40
CA SER A 384 12.98 -3.08 -35.96
C SER A 384 12.93 -3.13 -37.47
N TRP A 385 13.86 -2.44 -38.13
CA TRP A 385 14.08 -2.56 -39.56
C TRP A 385 15.58 -2.47 -39.89
N GLU A 386 15.98 -3.14 -40.93
CA GLU A 386 17.37 -3.19 -41.39
C GLU A 386 17.46 -3.00 -42.91
N TRP A 387 18.48 -2.25 -43.35
CA TRP A 387 18.83 -2.13 -44.76
C TRP A 387 19.59 -3.37 -45.19
N LEU A 388 19.13 -3.98 -46.28
CA LEU A 388 19.80 -5.09 -46.91
C LEU A 388 20.21 -4.68 -48.33
N ASP A 389 21.08 -5.47 -48.96
CA ASP A 389 21.54 -5.21 -50.34
C ASP A 389 20.38 -5.06 -51.36
N ARG A 390 19.25 -5.69 -51.08
CA ARG A 390 18.05 -5.69 -51.92
C ARG A 390 16.80 -5.34 -51.13
N GLY A 391 16.73 -4.09 -50.68
CA GLY A 391 15.55 -3.60 -49.97
C GLY A 391 15.73 -3.50 -48.47
N ILE A 392 14.62 -3.50 -47.77
CA ILE A 392 14.53 -3.30 -46.32
C ILE A 392 13.77 -4.47 -45.70
N GLU A 393 14.33 -5.02 -44.66
CA GLU A 393 13.67 -6.04 -43.86
C GLU A 393 13.06 -5.42 -42.60
N LEU A 394 11.79 -5.66 -42.40
CA LEU A 394 11.00 -5.21 -41.23
C LEU A 394 10.71 -6.41 -40.34
N GLU A 395 11.03 -6.30 -39.07
CA GLU A 395 10.63 -7.27 -38.08
C GLU A 395 9.30 -6.84 -37.49
N LEU A 396 8.28 -7.66 -37.69
CA LEU A 396 6.92 -7.39 -37.28
C LEU A 396 6.46 -8.40 -36.22
N GLU A 397 5.90 -7.88 -35.14
CA GLU A 397 5.27 -8.67 -34.07
C GLU A 397 3.76 -8.52 -34.15
N ARG A 398 3.03 -9.62 -34.01
CA ARG A 398 1.58 -9.57 -34.08
C ARG A 398 0.97 -8.99 -32.81
N LEU A 399 0.10 -8.00 -32.97
CA LEU A 399 -0.69 -7.45 -31.87
C LEU A 399 -1.87 -8.36 -31.54
N ALA A 400 -2.10 -8.53 -30.24
CA ALA A 400 -3.28 -9.23 -29.76
C ALA A 400 -4.56 -8.48 -30.19
N PRO A 401 -5.58 -9.19 -30.64
CA PRO A 401 -6.91 -8.58 -30.86
C PRO A 401 -7.48 -8.10 -29.53
N GLY A 402 -8.21 -6.98 -29.56
CA GLY A 402 -8.86 -6.43 -28.38
C GLY A 402 -9.81 -7.43 -27.74
N LEU A 403 -9.83 -7.48 -26.43
CA LEU A 403 -10.79 -8.30 -25.67
C LEU A 403 -12.12 -7.53 -25.57
N THR A 404 -13.19 -8.14 -26.06
CA THR A 404 -14.53 -7.50 -26.12
C THR A 404 -15.35 -7.65 -24.84
N THR A 405 -14.90 -8.37 -23.84
CA THR A 405 -15.69 -8.66 -22.64
C THR A 405 -14.95 -8.25 -21.36
N ALA A 406 -15.32 -7.09 -20.83
CA ALA A 406 -15.09 -6.78 -19.43
C ALA A 406 -15.98 -7.70 -18.57
N ARG A 407 -15.38 -8.56 -17.76
CA ARG A 407 -16.11 -9.37 -16.78
C ARG A 407 -15.97 -8.72 -15.42
N ILE A 408 -17.10 -8.48 -14.77
CA ILE A 408 -17.14 -8.04 -13.37
C ILE A 408 -16.48 -9.14 -12.52
N SER A 409 -15.57 -8.74 -11.67
CA SER A 409 -14.90 -9.62 -10.70
C SER A 409 -15.28 -9.19 -9.30
N ASP A 410 -15.55 -10.18 -8.46
CA ASP A 410 -15.83 -9.95 -7.05
C ASP A 410 -14.49 -9.88 -6.29
N PRO A 411 -14.21 -8.79 -5.54
CA PRO A 411 -13.02 -8.68 -4.70
C PRO A 411 -13.12 -9.54 -3.43
N GLY A 412 -14.28 -10.07 -3.11
CA GLY A 412 -14.62 -10.65 -1.82
C GLY A 412 -14.98 -9.56 -0.79
N GLU A 413 -15.57 -9.97 0.32
CA GLU A 413 -15.95 -9.04 1.40
C GLU A 413 -14.78 -8.84 2.37
N PRO A 414 -14.26 -7.61 2.53
CA PRO A 414 -13.35 -7.29 3.61
C PRO A 414 -14.15 -7.23 4.93
N LEU A 415 -13.50 -7.55 6.03
CA LEU A 415 -13.97 -7.17 7.37
C LEU A 415 -13.23 -5.88 7.76
N PRO A 416 -13.69 -4.70 7.32
CA PRO A 416 -13.01 -3.47 7.68
C PRO A 416 -13.13 -3.27 9.19
N PRO A 417 -12.10 -2.72 9.84
CA PRO A 417 -12.21 -2.30 11.22
C PRO A 417 -13.32 -1.25 11.32
N SER A 418 -14.11 -1.33 12.39
CA SER A 418 -15.20 -0.38 12.63
C SER A 418 -14.65 1.05 12.76
N ASP A 419 -14.99 1.91 11.82
CA ASP A 419 -14.65 3.35 11.85
C ASP A 419 -15.82 4.16 12.43
N LEU A 420 -16.20 3.82 13.67
CA LEU A 420 -17.18 4.58 14.42
C LEU A 420 -16.49 5.61 15.29
N LEU A 421 -16.95 6.85 15.25
CA LEU A 421 -16.56 7.86 16.23
C LEU A 421 -16.84 7.35 17.64
N ILE A 422 -15.87 7.51 18.54
CA ILE A 422 -16.09 7.22 19.96
C ILE A 422 -17.06 8.28 20.50
N PRO A 423 -18.27 7.90 20.90
CA PRO A 423 -19.26 8.86 21.35
C PRO A 423 -18.93 9.38 22.74
N ASP A 424 -19.47 10.55 23.07
CA ASP A 424 -19.40 11.13 24.40
C ASP A 424 -20.00 10.18 25.44
N THR A 425 -19.32 10.06 26.56
CA THR A 425 -19.82 9.27 27.69
C THR A 425 -20.84 10.08 28.48
N ARG A 426 -22.06 9.55 28.60
CA ARG A 426 -23.09 10.12 29.46
C ARG A 426 -22.98 9.48 30.86
N LEU A 427 -22.90 10.31 31.88
CA LEU A 427 -22.85 9.90 33.25
C LEU A 427 -24.15 10.30 33.97
N ALA A 428 -24.81 9.34 34.60
CA ALA A 428 -25.88 9.56 35.56
C ALA A 428 -25.42 9.07 36.92
N ALA A 429 -25.53 9.89 37.96
CA ALA A 429 -25.22 9.54 39.31
C ALA A 429 -26.48 9.70 40.18
N ILE A 430 -26.76 8.69 41.03
CA ILE A 430 -27.90 8.66 41.92
C ILE A 430 -27.41 8.35 43.33
N GLU A 431 -27.81 9.15 44.28
CA GLU A 431 -27.55 8.90 45.68
C GLU A 431 -28.69 8.07 46.28
N VAL A 432 -28.35 6.98 46.93
CA VAL A 432 -29.33 6.08 47.56
C VAL A 432 -28.97 5.93 49.04
N PRO A 433 -29.93 5.99 49.97
CA PRO A 433 -29.69 5.71 51.38
C PRO A 433 -29.04 4.33 51.56
N ALA A 434 -28.08 4.22 52.47
CA ALA A 434 -27.46 2.93 52.76
C ALA A 434 -28.48 1.94 53.31
N ASP A 435 -28.51 0.74 52.79
CA ASP A 435 -29.36 -0.34 53.23
C ASP A 435 -28.95 -0.78 54.66
N GLY A 436 -29.88 -0.93 55.54
CA GLY A 436 -29.88 -1.00 57.02
C GLY A 436 -28.77 -1.74 57.79
N ASN A 437 -27.69 -2.23 57.15
CA ASN A 437 -26.52 -2.86 57.77
C ASN A 437 -25.23 -2.02 57.74
N ALA A 438 -25.25 -0.83 57.17
CA ALA A 438 -24.15 0.11 57.18
C ALA A 438 -24.55 1.38 57.91
N ASN A 439 -23.60 2.11 58.46
CA ASN A 439 -23.76 3.35 59.18
C ASN A 439 -24.92 4.22 58.56
N PRO A 440 -26.00 4.51 59.32
CA PRO A 440 -27.20 5.19 58.80
C PRO A 440 -26.92 6.64 58.30
N ALA A 441 -25.72 7.16 58.53
CA ALA A 441 -25.26 8.44 58.03
C ALA A 441 -24.49 8.33 56.68
N ALA A 442 -24.32 7.13 56.14
CA ALA A 442 -23.61 6.92 54.87
C ALA A 442 -24.61 6.78 53.72
N SER A 443 -24.41 7.50 52.65
CA SER A 443 -25.13 7.32 51.39
C SER A 443 -24.26 6.54 50.37
N LEU A 444 -24.94 5.75 49.55
CA LEU A 444 -24.34 5.03 48.43
C LEU A 444 -24.60 5.81 47.16
N ILE A 445 -23.53 6.06 46.40
CA ILE A 445 -23.64 6.70 45.11
C ILE A 445 -23.58 5.61 44.03
N PHE A 446 -24.67 5.46 43.28
CA PHE A 446 -24.69 4.64 42.08
C PHE A 446 -24.40 5.50 40.88
N ALA A 447 -23.43 5.08 40.03
CA ALA A 447 -23.12 5.76 38.78
C ALA A 447 -23.40 4.80 37.62
N ALA A 448 -24.19 5.29 36.67
CA ALA A 448 -24.42 4.64 35.39
C ALA A 448 -23.75 5.43 34.29
N VAL A 449 -23.04 4.75 33.42
CA VAL A 449 -22.43 5.35 32.23
C VAL A 449 -22.96 4.70 30.98
N SER A 450 -23.24 5.50 29.97
CA SER A 450 -23.75 5.03 28.68
C SER A 450 -23.18 5.86 27.54
N ALA A 451 -23.33 5.37 26.34
CA ALA A 451 -23.00 6.10 25.12
C ALA A 451 -23.92 5.70 23.97
N GLU A 452 -23.94 6.49 22.90
CA GLU A 452 -24.93 6.37 21.83
C GLU A 452 -24.67 5.23 20.84
N ASN A 453 -23.43 4.70 20.78
CA ASN A 453 -23.09 3.66 19.78
C ASN A 453 -22.13 2.58 20.35
N ASN A 454 -21.94 1.52 19.59
CA ASN A 454 -21.12 0.36 19.97
C ASN A 454 -19.60 0.59 19.92
N ALA A 455 -19.12 1.76 19.48
CA ALA A 455 -17.70 2.11 19.52
C ALA A 455 -17.23 2.43 20.94
N TRP A 456 -18.16 2.73 21.83
CA TRP A 456 -17.86 2.98 23.23
C TRP A 456 -17.44 1.69 23.95
N ARG A 457 -16.21 1.68 24.46
CA ARG A 457 -15.61 0.50 25.11
C ARG A 457 -15.67 0.55 26.64
N GLY A 458 -16.14 1.66 27.19
CA GLY A 458 -16.23 1.88 28.63
C GLY A 458 -15.73 3.26 29.02
N ALA A 459 -15.77 3.55 30.31
CA ALA A 459 -15.27 4.78 30.88
C ALA A 459 -14.51 4.51 32.19
N VAL A 460 -13.67 5.46 32.58
CA VAL A 460 -13.03 5.46 33.90
C VAL A 460 -13.72 6.51 34.74
N CYS A 461 -14.51 6.06 35.72
CA CYS A 461 -15.10 6.98 36.67
C CYS A 461 -14.09 7.35 37.76
N ARG A 462 -13.95 8.64 38.01
CA ARG A 462 -13.09 9.18 39.05
C ARG A 462 -13.97 9.78 40.16
N SER A 463 -13.94 9.21 41.36
CA SER A 463 -14.55 9.81 42.54
C SER A 463 -13.52 10.59 43.33
N ARG A 464 -13.91 11.75 43.87
CA ARG A 464 -13.11 12.54 44.80
C ARG A 464 -13.91 12.78 46.04
N HIS A 465 -13.39 12.32 47.15
CA HIS A 465 -14.01 12.55 48.48
C HIS A 465 -13.61 13.93 49.01
N SER A 466 -14.43 14.48 49.90
CA SER A 466 -14.20 15.77 50.56
C SER A 466 -12.89 15.80 51.41
N ASP A 467 -12.38 14.63 51.82
CA ASP A 467 -11.10 14.47 52.54
C ASP A 467 -9.88 14.38 51.58
N GLY A 468 -10.08 14.64 50.30
CA GLY A 468 -9.02 14.63 49.28
C GLY A 468 -8.69 13.24 48.73
N ARG A 469 -9.30 12.17 49.21
CA ARG A 469 -9.12 10.82 48.63
C ARG A 469 -9.76 10.75 47.26
N SER A 470 -9.09 10.10 46.31
CA SER A 470 -9.65 9.84 44.98
C SER A 470 -9.66 8.35 44.68
N GLY A 471 -10.79 7.87 44.18
CA GLY A 471 -10.96 6.51 43.67
C GLY A 471 -11.11 6.53 42.14
N HIS A 472 -10.62 5.50 41.49
CA HIS A 472 -10.83 5.29 40.07
C HIS A 472 -11.43 3.91 39.88
N GLN A 473 -12.46 3.83 39.02
CA GLN A 473 -13.07 2.55 38.66
C GLN A 473 -13.28 2.54 37.14
N ARG A 474 -12.76 1.50 36.49
CA ARG A 474 -13.01 1.27 35.05
C ARG A 474 -14.35 0.55 34.93
N ILE A 475 -15.25 1.12 34.17
CA ILE A 475 -16.55 0.54 33.83
C ILE A 475 -16.46 0.08 32.38
N ALA A 476 -16.46 -1.23 32.13
CA ALA A 476 -16.48 -1.78 30.79
C ALA A 476 -17.88 -1.65 30.17
N ALA A 477 -17.95 -1.63 28.83
CA ALA A 477 -19.20 -1.60 28.07
C ALA A 477 -19.99 -2.91 28.19
N ARG A 478 -20.44 -3.23 29.42
CA ARG A 478 -21.45 -4.27 29.71
C ARG A 478 -22.43 -3.67 30.66
N HIS A 479 -23.73 -3.91 30.46
CA HIS A 479 -24.85 -3.39 31.23
C HIS A 479 -24.82 -3.83 32.69
N TYR A 480 -24.04 -3.17 33.55
CA TYR A 480 -24.08 -3.41 34.97
C TYR A 480 -24.05 -2.09 35.76
N TRP A 481 -24.85 -2.04 36.80
CA TRP A 481 -24.80 -0.98 37.81
C TRP A 481 -23.60 -1.25 38.73
N HIS A 482 -22.79 -0.26 38.98
CA HIS A 482 -21.72 -0.32 39.97
C HIS A 482 -22.02 0.58 41.14
N THR A 483 -21.77 0.07 42.34
CA THR A 483 -21.87 0.80 43.59
C THR A 483 -20.50 1.36 43.97
N PHE A 484 -20.41 2.61 44.32
CA PHE A 484 -19.22 3.30 44.80
C PHE A 484 -19.19 3.44 46.30
#